data_b6f8aa759e4a615dc2f050d88979ee73
#
_entry.id   b6f8aa759e4a615dc2f050d88979ee73
#
_cell.length_a   1.000
_cell.length_b   1.000
_cell.length_c   1.000
_cell.angle_alpha   90.00
_cell.angle_beta   90.00
_cell.angle_gamma   90.00
#
_symmetry.space_group_name_H-M   'P 1'
#
loop_
_entity.id
_entity.type
_entity.pdbx_description
1 polymer ?
#
loop_
_entity_poly.entity_id
_entity_poly.type
_entity_poly.pdbx_seq_one_letter_code
_entity_poly.pdbx_strand_id
1 'polypeptide(L)'
;AAVVAEKTVGSLDGRSVAIEGFGATGPSLATALTERGASINAISTATGMVSSTAGFPAPVLASSWNTYGADLVNDLGEVQDASAIFGSGPDILFTGSKMGIVDHLIAAQLTDVTAVIPCGRLPLTARALAVLRSAGVAAPADFVALAGSTLALWGDASRTDDEILAGIAEHLGDLSVGYASHEDGPLLAACYDAERFLSSWQDSLPFGRPLAP
;
A
#
# COMPACT_ATOMS: atom_id res chain seq x y z
N ALA A 1 1.17 5.36 -1.96
CA ALA A 1 0.23 4.31 -1.53
C ALA A 1 -1.22 4.80 -1.48
N ALA A 2 -1.57 5.92 -0.76
CA ALA A 2 -2.96 6.38 -0.64
C ALA A 2 -3.63 6.68 -2.00
N VAL A 3 -2.96 7.41 -2.90
CA VAL A 3 -3.46 7.68 -4.26
C VAL A 3 -3.65 6.40 -5.06
N VAL A 4 -2.69 5.47 -4.96
CA VAL A 4 -2.80 4.17 -5.64
C VAL A 4 -4.00 3.39 -5.13
N ALA A 5 -4.24 3.39 -3.81
CA ALA A 5 -5.43 2.77 -3.22
C ALA A 5 -6.72 3.40 -3.75
N GLU A 6 -6.83 4.73 -3.71
CA GLU A 6 -8.00 5.46 -4.20
C GLU A 6 -8.31 5.12 -5.66
N LYS A 7 -7.31 5.14 -6.53
CA LYS A 7 -7.48 4.81 -7.95
C LYS A 7 -7.80 3.32 -8.17
N THR A 8 -7.30 2.44 -7.30
CA THR A 8 -7.56 1.00 -7.36
C THR A 8 -9.02 0.67 -7.01
N VAL A 9 -9.58 1.34 -5.99
CA VAL A 9 -10.95 1.03 -5.50
C VAL A 9 -12.01 2.06 -5.92
N GLY A 10 -11.62 3.13 -6.63
CA GLY A 10 -12.48 4.19 -7.13
C GLY A 10 -12.75 5.33 -6.14
N SER A 11 -12.83 5.07 -4.83
CA SER A 11 -12.98 6.08 -3.76
C SER A 11 -12.58 5.48 -2.43
N LEU A 12 -11.96 6.31 -1.57
CA LEU A 12 -11.67 5.96 -0.17
C LEU A 12 -12.72 6.50 0.80
N ASP A 13 -13.61 7.36 0.35
CA ASP A 13 -14.64 7.99 1.20
C ASP A 13 -15.53 6.94 1.86
N GLY A 14 -15.61 6.99 3.18
CA GLY A 14 -16.37 6.05 4.01
C GLY A 14 -15.77 4.65 4.14
N ARG A 15 -14.61 4.36 3.52
CA ARG A 15 -13.97 3.03 3.60
C ARG A 15 -13.26 2.84 4.94
N SER A 16 -13.40 1.65 5.50
CA SER A 16 -12.62 1.19 6.64
C SER A 16 -11.25 0.68 6.21
N VAL A 17 -10.21 1.09 6.92
CA VAL A 17 -8.82 0.79 6.60
C VAL A 17 -8.10 0.15 7.79
N ALA A 18 -7.31 -0.89 7.52
CA ALA A 18 -6.31 -1.39 8.44
C ALA A 18 -4.90 -1.14 7.89
N ILE A 19 -3.94 -0.82 8.78
CA ILE A 19 -2.54 -0.58 8.42
C ILE A 19 -1.66 -1.58 9.16
N GLU A 20 -1.24 -2.62 8.47
CA GLU A 20 -0.25 -3.59 8.95
C GLU A 20 1.15 -2.99 8.82
N GLY A 21 1.88 -2.93 9.93
CA GLY A 21 3.21 -2.33 9.97
C GLY A 21 3.18 -0.81 10.06
N PHE A 22 2.43 -0.27 11.01
CA PHE A 22 2.42 1.17 11.28
C PHE A 22 3.79 1.61 11.83
N GLY A 23 4.62 2.12 10.94
CA GLY A 23 5.99 2.55 11.20
C GLY A 23 6.17 4.05 10.97
N ALA A 24 7.41 4.49 10.69
CA ALA A 24 7.76 5.90 10.50
C ALA A 24 6.95 6.61 9.40
N THR A 25 6.49 5.88 8.39
CA THR A 25 5.61 6.41 7.32
C THR A 25 4.13 6.34 7.67
N GLY A 26 3.77 5.63 8.74
CA GLY A 26 2.40 5.45 9.19
C GLY A 26 1.63 6.74 9.41
N PRO A 27 2.18 7.73 10.14
CA PRO A 27 1.52 9.03 10.36
C PRO A 27 1.15 9.75 9.06
N SER A 28 2.08 9.82 8.10
CA SER A 28 1.83 10.46 6.81
C SER A 28 0.80 9.70 5.97
N LEU A 29 0.84 8.36 6.01
CA LEU A 29 -0.16 7.51 5.35
C LEU A 29 -1.53 7.74 5.99
N ALA A 30 -1.62 7.76 7.32
CA ALA A 30 -2.85 8.00 8.06
C ALA A 30 -3.49 9.35 7.68
N THR A 31 -2.69 10.41 7.63
CA THR A 31 -3.14 11.74 7.20
C THR A 31 -3.69 11.70 5.78
N ALA A 32 -2.94 11.15 4.84
CA ALA A 32 -3.34 11.08 3.44
C ALA A 32 -4.61 10.23 3.20
N LEU A 33 -4.85 9.20 4.01
CA LEU A 33 -6.06 8.38 3.96
C LEU A 33 -7.26 9.14 4.53
N THR A 34 -7.09 9.77 5.69
CA THR A 34 -8.17 10.54 6.34
C THR A 34 -8.60 11.75 5.51
N GLU A 35 -7.66 12.45 4.86
CA GLU A 35 -7.96 13.55 3.94
C GLU A 35 -8.80 13.09 2.72
N ARG A 36 -8.79 11.79 2.40
CA ARG A 36 -9.59 11.16 1.35
C ARG A 36 -10.87 10.51 1.87
N GLY A 37 -11.23 10.77 3.13
CA GLY A 37 -12.46 10.29 3.74
C GLY A 37 -12.42 8.87 4.28
N ALA A 38 -11.25 8.19 4.30
CA ALA A 38 -11.13 6.87 4.89
C ALA A 38 -11.09 6.90 6.42
N SER A 39 -11.61 5.86 7.05
CA SER A 39 -11.54 5.64 8.50
C SER A 39 -10.47 4.60 8.81
N ILE A 40 -9.50 4.92 9.68
CA ILE A 40 -8.45 3.97 10.09
C ILE A 40 -8.96 3.21 11.30
N ASN A 41 -9.39 1.97 11.09
CA ASN A 41 -10.05 1.16 12.12
C ASN A 41 -9.13 0.16 12.82
N ALA A 42 -7.97 -0.14 12.23
CA ALA A 42 -6.97 -1.00 12.87
C ALA A 42 -5.56 -0.60 12.44
N ILE A 43 -4.63 -0.72 13.38
CA ILE A 43 -3.20 -0.60 13.11
C ILE A 43 -2.44 -1.70 13.83
N SER A 44 -1.33 -2.17 13.25
CA SER A 44 -0.39 -3.04 13.94
C SER A 44 1.03 -2.53 13.87
N THR A 45 1.79 -2.84 14.90
CA THR A 45 3.23 -2.60 15.01
C THR A 45 3.94 -3.90 15.39
N ALA A 46 5.25 -3.84 15.66
CA ALA A 46 5.99 -4.97 16.22
C ALA A 46 5.51 -5.35 17.65
N THR A 47 4.89 -4.41 18.37
CA THR A 47 4.43 -4.60 19.76
C THR A 47 3.05 -5.29 19.81
N GLY A 48 2.20 -5.09 18.80
CA GLY A 48 0.86 -5.67 18.75
C GLY A 48 -0.06 -4.95 17.77
N MET A 49 -1.35 -5.18 17.92
CA MET A 49 -2.42 -4.60 17.12
C MET A 49 -3.48 -4.00 18.02
N VAL A 50 -4.06 -2.88 17.59
CA VAL A 50 -5.26 -2.28 18.18
C VAL A 50 -6.31 -2.00 17.11
N SER A 51 -7.58 -2.05 17.49
CA SER A 51 -8.70 -1.72 16.59
C SER A 51 -9.72 -0.82 17.28
N SER A 52 -10.43 -0.03 16.49
CA SER A 52 -11.51 0.84 16.94
C SER A 52 -12.61 0.91 15.88
N THR A 53 -13.83 0.63 16.26
CA THR A 53 -15.00 0.79 15.37
C THR A 53 -15.28 2.25 15.03
N ALA A 54 -14.90 3.18 15.89
CA ALA A 54 -15.02 4.61 15.65
C ALA A 54 -13.89 5.17 14.76
N GLY A 55 -12.85 4.36 14.51
CA GLY A 55 -11.63 4.78 13.84
C GLY A 55 -10.67 5.54 14.76
N PHE A 56 -9.43 5.68 14.30
CA PHE A 56 -8.37 6.45 14.94
C PHE A 56 -8.13 7.75 14.17
N PRO A 57 -8.25 8.92 14.81
CA PRO A 57 -7.91 10.19 14.16
C PRO A 57 -6.42 10.24 13.80
N ALA A 58 -6.09 10.63 12.56
CA ALA A 58 -4.70 10.72 12.10
C ALA A 58 -3.78 11.58 12.99
N PRO A 59 -4.23 12.73 13.54
CA PRO A 59 -3.42 13.50 14.50
C PRO A 59 -3.10 12.74 15.78
N VAL A 60 -4.02 11.90 16.28
CA VAL A 60 -3.79 11.05 17.46
C VAL A 60 -2.72 10.01 17.15
N LEU A 61 -2.85 9.31 16.02
CA LEU A 61 -1.84 8.33 15.56
C LEU A 61 -0.46 8.97 15.40
N ALA A 62 -0.39 10.18 14.84
CA ALA A 62 0.87 10.90 14.67
C ALA A 62 1.49 11.31 16.01
N SER A 63 0.69 11.82 16.95
CA SER A 63 1.15 12.20 18.28
C SER A 63 1.65 10.99 19.07
N SER A 64 0.88 9.91 19.10
CA SER A 64 1.26 8.67 19.79
C SER A 64 2.49 8.03 19.18
N TRP A 65 2.64 8.03 17.83
CA TRP A 65 3.86 7.57 17.18
C TRP A 65 5.09 8.39 17.57
N ASN A 66 4.98 9.71 17.58
CA ASN A 66 6.09 10.60 17.97
C ASN A 66 6.52 10.43 19.43
N THR A 67 5.59 10.03 20.29
CA THR A 67 5.84 9.84 21.73
C THR A 67 6.37 8.45 22.06
N TYR A 68 5.78 7.41 21.47
CA TYR A 68 5.95 6.02 21.89
C TYR A 68 6.55 5.12 20.79
N GLY A 69 6.69 5.60 19.56
CA GLY A 69 7.14 4.77 18.45
C GLY A 69 6.24 3.55 18.24
N ALA A 70 6.83 2.35 18.17
CA ALA A 70 6.06 1.12 17.97
C ALA A 70 5.13 0.77 19.16
N ASP A 71 5.38 1.31 20.34
CA ASP A 71 4.58 1.07 21.54
C ASP A 71 3.30 1.92 21.60
N LEU A 72 3.03 2.75 20.57
CA LEU A 72 1.79 3.55 20.48
C LEU A 72 0.52 2.70 20.65
N VAL A 73 0.56 1.43 20.29
CA VAL A 73 -0.60 0.52 20.44
C VAL A 73 -1.04 0.39 21.90
N ASN A 74 -0.11 0.49 22.88
CA ASN A 74 -0.42 0.44 24.30
C ASN A 74 -1.15 1.70 24.80
N ASP A 75 -0.99 2.82 24.08
CA ASP A 75 -1.63 4.11 24.37
C ASP A 75 -3.05 4.21 23.77
N LEU A 76 -3.31 3.44 22.70
CA LEU A 76 -4.53 3.58 21.91
C LEU A 76 -5.67 2.63 22.29
N GLY A 77 -5.39 1.55 23.02
CA GLY A 77 -6.45 0.62 23.42
C GLY A 77 -5.96 -0.74 23.89
N GLU A 78 -6.85 -1.73 23.88
CA GLU A 78 -6.53 -3.10 24.23
C GLU A 78 -5.69 -3.74 23.12
N VAL A 79 -4.47 -4.17 23.49
CA VAL A 79 -3.50 -4.71 22.55
C VAL A 79 -3.77 -6.20 22.32
N GLN A 80 -3.84 -6.59 21.07
CA GLN A 80 -3.93 -7.96 20.59
C GLN A 80 -2.62 -8.38 19.91
N ASP A 81 -2.51 -9.67 19.55
CA ASP A 81 -1.39 -10.14 18.72
C ASP A 81 -1.35 -9.37 17.39
N ALA A 82 -0.14 -9.01 16.94
CA ALA A 82 0.02 -8.22 15.71
C ALA A 82 -0.60 -8.88 14.48
N SER A 83 -0.64 -10.21 14.42
CA SER A 83 -1.25 -10.97 13.32
C SER A 83 -2.77 -10.90 13.29
N ALA A 84 -3.43 -10.51 14.39
CA ALA A 84 -4.88 -10.34 14.44
C ALA A 84 -5.39 -9.28 13.44
N ILE A 85 -4.52 -8.40 12.95
CA ILE A 85 -4.87 -7.39 11.97
C ILE A 85 -5.40 -8.00 10.66
N PHE A 86 -4.93 -9.18 10.28
CA PHE A 86 -5.40 -9.85 9.06
C PHE A 86 -6.84 -10.37 9.17
N GLY A 87 -7.34 -10.52 10.39
CA GLY A 87 -8.73 -10.89 10.68
C GLY A 87 -9.62 -9.70 11.09
N SER A 88 -9.13 -8.46 11.04
CA SER A 88 -9.88 -7.27 11.49
C SER A 88 -11.01 -6.84 10.54
N GLY A 89 -11.09 -7.41 9.34
CA GLY A 89 -12.18 -7.20 8.38
C GLY A 89 -12.32 -5.77 7.81
N PRO A 90 -11.22 -5.10 7.42
CA PRO A 90 -11.31 -3.78 6.78
C PRO A 90 -11.81 -3.90 5.33
N ASP A 91 -12.31 -2.79 4.75
CA ASP A 91 -12.50 -2.71 3.31
C ASP A 91 -11.16 -2.76 2.55
N ILE A 92 -10.13 -2.12 3.12
CA ILE A 92 -8.79 -2.02 2.51
C ILE A 92 -7.72 -2.31 3.56
N LEU A 93 -6.84 -3.25 3.24
CA LEU A 93 -5.65 -3.55 4.05
C LEU A 93 -4.41 -2.91 3.43
N PHE A 94 -3.73 -2.03 4.15
CA PHE A 94 -2.37 -1.62 3.85
C PHE A 94 -1.40 -2.56 4.56
N THR A 95 -0.36 -3.03 3.86
CA THR A 95 0.61 -3.99 4.41
C THR A 95 2.04 -3.65 4.04
N GLY A 96 2.96 -3.75 5.00
CA GLY A 96 4.33 -3.31 4.73
C GLY A 96 5.36 -3.49 5.82
N SER A 97 5.07 -4.21 6.91
CA SER A 97 6.02 -4.37 8.02
C SER A 97 7.30 -5.11 7.62
N LYS A 98 7.19 -6.13 6.77
CA LYS A 98 8.31 -6.92 6.29
C LYS A 98 8.01 -7.62 4.97
N MET A 99 9.06 -8.07 4.29
CA MET A 99 8.93 -8.86 3.06
C MET A 99 8.19 -10.17 3.32
N GLY A 100 7.23 -10.48 2.43
CA GLY A 100 6.47 -11.73 2.48
C GLY A 100 5.56 -11.88 3.70
N ILE A 101 5.22 -10.79 4.39
CA ILE A 101 4.31 -10.82 5.54
C ILE A 101 2.95 -11.42 5.17
N VAL A 102 2.46 -11.13 3.97
CA VAL A 102 1.26 -11.75 3.43
C VAL A 102 1.69 -12.91 2.53
N ASP A 103 1.63 -14.11 3.06
CA ASP A 103 1.78 -15.35 2.30
C ASP A 103 0.41 -15.83 1.77
N HIS A 104 0.39 -16.99 1.11
CA HIS A 104 -0.83 -17.55 0.53
C HIS A 104 -1.87 -18.00 1.56
N LEU A 105 -1.45 -18.33 2.80
CA LEU A 105 -2.36 -18.72 3.87
C LEU A 105 -3.07 -17.49 4.45
N ILE A 106 -2.34 -16.40 4.64
CA ILE A 106 -2.92 -15.11 5.04
C ILE A 106 -3.79 -14.56 3.91
N ALA A 107 -3.33 -14.60 2.67
CA ALA A 107 -4.11 -14.14 1.51
C ALA A 107 -5.46 -14.86 1.37
N ALA A 108 -5.52 -16.15 1.72
CA ALA A 108 -6.77 -16.92 1.73
C ALA A 108 -7.78 -16.44 2.78
N GLN A 109 -7.36 -15.69 3.80
CA GLN A 109 -8.23 -15.07 4.82
C GLN A 109 -8.70 -13.67 4.42
N LEU A 110 -8.11 -13.07 3.39
CA LEU A 110 -8.36 -11.70 2.94
C LEU A 110 -9.32 -11.63 1.73
N THR A 111 -10.20 -12.62 1.57
CA THR A 111 -11.10 -12.72 0.41
C THR A 111 -12.25 -11.71 0.44
N ASP A 112 -12.56 -11.16 1.62
CA ASP A 112 -13.65 -10.21 1.81
C ASP A 112 -13.20 -8.74 1.74
N VAL A 113 -11.87 -8.49 1.65
CA VAL A 113 -11.36 -7.13 1.47
C VAL A 113 -11.44 -6.71 -0.01
N THR A 114 -11.66 -5.42 -0.26
CA THR A 114 -11.70 -4.89 -1.64
C THR A 114 -10.29 -4.83 -2.24
N ALA A 115 -9.30 -4.48 -1.42
CA ALA A 115 -7.92 -4.36 -1.88
C ALA A 115 -6.89 -4.60 -0.77
N VAL A 116 -5.74 -5.14 -1.15
CA VAL A 116 -4.53 -5.22 -0.32
C VAL A 116 -3.46 -4.34 -0.95
N ILE A 117 -3.15 -3.22 -0.30
CA ILE A 117 -2.27 -2.18 -0.83
C ILE A 117 -0.89 -2.25 -0.20
N PRO A 118 0.17 -2.48 -0.97
CA PRO A 118 1.53 -2.41 -0.46
C PRO A 118 1.89 -1.01 0.06
N CYS A 119 2.36 -0.92 1.29
CA CYS A 119 2.96 0.29 1.87
C CYS A 119 4.39 0.05 2.38
N GLY A 120 4.94 -1.15 2.14
CA GLY A 120 6.33 -1.55 2.34
C GLY A 120 6.84 -2.39 1.17
N ARG A 121 8.12 -2.75 1.20
CA ARG A 121 8.78 -3.46 0.10
C ARG A 121 8.43 -4.95 0.10
N LEU A 122 7.95 -5.46 -1.05
CA LEU A 122 7.63 -6.87 -1.29
C LEU A 122 6.80 -7.55 -0.18
N PRO A 123 5.72 -6.92 0.32
CA PRO A 123 4.99 -7.48 1.46
C PRO A 123 4.17 -8.73 1.08
N LEU A 124 3.82 -8.87 -0.21
CA LEU A 124 3.06 -10.01 -0.71
C LEU A 124 3.99 -11.01 -1.43
N THR A 125 3.82 -12.29 -1.13
CA THR A 125 4.49 -13.33 -1.91
C THR A 125 3.80 -13.53 -3.27
N ALA A 126 4.50 -14.10 -4.25
CA ALA A 126 3.92 -14.40 -5.56
C ALA A 126 2.69 -15.32 -5.46
N ARG A 127 2.69 -16.27 -4.51
CA ARG A 127 1.53 -17.14 -4.24
C ARG A 127 0.36 -16.35 -3.63
N ALA A 128 0.64 -15.41 -2.74
CA ALA A 128 -0.39 -14.52 -2.18
C ALA A 128 -1.08 -13.69 -3.27
N LEU A 129 -0.30 -13.10 -4.19
CA LEU A 129 -0.84 -12.36 -5.33
C LEU A 129 -1.76 -13.22 -6.20
N ALA A 130 -1.39 -14.48 -6.45
CA ALA A 130 -2.24 -15.42 -7.21
C ALA A 130 -3.55 -15.73 -6.48
N VAL A 131 -3.51 -15.93 -5.15
CA VAL A 131 -4.70 -16.17 -4.32
C VAL A 131 -5.63 -14.96 -4.32
N LEU A 132 -5.09 -13.76 -4.04
CA LEU A 132 -5.87 -12.51 -4.03
C LEU A 132 -6.51 -12.25 -5.39
N ARG A 133 -5.77 -12.43 -6.48
CA ARG A 133 -6.30 -12.28 -7.84
C ARG A 133 -7.44 -13.27 -8.11
N SER A 134 -7.30 -14.52 -7.72
CA SER A 134 -8.36 -15.53 -7.90
C SER A 134 -9.61 -15.21 -7.10
N ALA A 135 -9.47 -14.50 -5.98
CA ALA A 135 -10.57 -14.03 -5.15
C ALA A 135 -11.16 -12.68 -5.62
N GLY A 136 -10.58 -12.06 -6.66
CA GLY A 136 -11.03 -10.74 -7.13
C GLY A 136 -10.56 -9.57 -6.26
N VAL A 137 -9.63 -9.81 -5.33
CA VAL A 137 -9.05 -8.78 -4.45
C VAL A 137 -7.95 -8.03 -5.20
N ALA A 138 -8.08 -6.71 -5.27
CA ALA A 138 -7.10 -5.89 -5.96
C ALA A 138 -5.78 -5.80 -5.17
N ALA A 139 -4.64 -6.00 -5.85
CA ALA A 139 -3.32 -5.89 -5.26
C ALA A 139 -2.35 -5.23 -6.26
N PRO A 140 -2.17 -3.90 -6.19
CA PRO A 140 -1.25 -3.19 -7.08
C PRO A 140 0.21 -3.56 -6.81
N ALA A 141 1.09 -3.29 -7.78
CA ALA A 141 2.52 -3.51 -7.64
C ALA A 141 3.11 -2.63 -6.53
N ASP A 142 3.92 -3.20 -5.64
CA ASP A 142 4.52 -2.49 -4.52
C ASP A 142 5.46 -1.36 -4.97
N PHE A 143 6.28 -1.60 -5.99
CA PHE A 143 7.20 -0.59 -6.51
C PHE A 143 6.48 0.59 -7.19
N VAL A 144 5.26 0.41 -7.68
CA VAL A 144 4.38 1.50 -8.14
C VAL A 144 3.82 2.26 -6.93
N ALA A 145 3.26 1.53 -5.95
CA ALA A 145 2.67 2.13 -4.76
C ALA A 145 3.68 2.92 -3.91
N LEU A 146 4.97 2.56 -3.98
CA LEU A 146 6.07 3.18 -3.22
C LEU A 146 6.90 4.18 -4.03
N ALA A 147 6.64 4.38 -5.31
CA ALA A 147 7.49 5.21 -6.18
C ALA A 147 7.47 6.70 -5.83
N GLY A 148 6.50 7.17 -5.03
CA GLY A 148 6.32 8.61 -4.76
C GLY A 148 7.56 9.31 -4.22
N SER A 149 8.26 8.72 -3.25
CA SER A 149 9.50 9.28 -2.69
C SER A 149 10.64 9.33 -3.72
N THR A 150 10.74 8.31 -4.56
CA THR A 150 11.74 8.27 -5.63
C THR A 150 11.46 9.35 -6.68
N LEU A 151 10.21 9.51 -7.10
CA LEU A 151 9.81 10.53 -8.05
C LEU A 151 10.02 11.95 -7.50
N ALA A 152 9.81 12.16 -6.20
CA ALA A 152 10.05 13.45 -5.56
C ALA A 152 11.52 13.88 -5.61
N LEU A 153 12.47 12.93 -5.56
CA LEU A 153 13.91 13.23 -5.68
C LEU A 153 14.31 13.74 -7.07
N TRP A 154 13.54 13.44 -8.10
CA TRP A 154 13.71 13.93 -9.47
C TRP A 154 12.72 15.04 -9.84
N GLY A 155 12.11 15.68 -8.84
CA GLY A 155 11.24 16.81 -9.06
C GLY A 155 11.97 17.97 -9.77
N ASP A 156 11.24 18.70 -10.62
CA ASP A 156 11.75 19.91 -11.25
C ASP A 156 11.93 21.00 -10.18
N ALA A 157 13.17 21.43 -9.95
CA ALA A 157 13.52 22.43 -8.95
C ALA A 157 12.87 23.83 -9.21
N SER A 158 12.28 24.06 -10.39
CA SER A 158 11.52 25.27 -10.70
C SER A 158 10.07 25.22 -10.22
N ARG A 159 9.58 24.04 -9.77
CA ARG A 159 8.21 23.82 -9.28
C ARG A 159 8.15 23.88 -7.77
N THR A 160 7.00 24.25 -7.24
CA THR A 160 6.71 24.16 -5.80
C THR A 160 6.53 22.70 -5.35
N ASP A 161 6.72 22.43 -4.07
CA ASP A 161 6.51 21.09 -3.50
C ASP A 161 5.08 20.58 -3.77
N ASP A 162 4.07 21.45 -3.68
CA ASP A 162 2.67 21.07 -3.95
C ASP A 162 2.47 20.68 -5.41
N GLU A 163 3.08 21.39 -6.36
CA GLU A 163 3.01 21.05 -7.79
C GLU A 163 3.73 19.73 -8.09
N ILE A 164 4.86 19.48 -7.42
CA ILE A 164 5.59 18.20 -7.55
C ILE A 164 4.73 17.06 -6.99
N LEU A 165 4.17 17.21 -5.80
CA LEU A 165 3.34 16.19 -5.17
C LEU A 165 2.06 15.91 -5.97
N ALA A 166 1.42 16.96 -6.51
CA ALA A 166 0.24 16.80 -7.36
C ALA A 166 0.57 16.03 -8.64
N GLY A 167 1.67 16.38 -9.32
CA GLY A 167 2.12 15.68 -10.52
C GLY A 167 2.48 14.21 -10.26
N ILE A 168 3.10 13.91 -9.11
CA ILE A 168 3.39 12.54 -8.69
C ILE A 168 2.08 11.77 -8.45
N ALA A 169 1.11 12.40 -7.78
CA ALA A 169 -0.18 11.78 -7.50
C ALA A 169 -0.95 11.44 -8.79
N GLU A 170 -0.99 12.36 -9.74
CA GLU A 170 -1.58 12.16 -11.06
C GLU A 170 -0.89 11.00 -11.80
N HIS A 171 0.43 11.05 -11.93
CA HIS A 171 1.20 10.03 -12.65
C HIS A 171 1.03 8.63 -12.06
N LEU A 172 1.14 8.48 -10.73
CA LEU A 172 0.94 7.18 -10.07
C LEU A 172 -0.50 6.71 -10.15
N GLY A 173 -1.45 7.65 -10.16
CA GLY A 173 -2.87 7.35 -10.38
C GLY A 173 -3.10 6.74 -11.76
N ASP A 174 -2.59 7.35 -12.80
CA ASP A 174 -2.74 6.90 -14.19
C ASP A 174 -2.09 5.54 -14.43
N LEU A 175 -0.87 5.34 -13.91
CA LEU A 175 -0.20 4.03 -13.95
C LEU A 175 -1.04 2.95 -13.27
N SER A 176 -1.60 3.25 -12.10
CA SER A 176 -2.40 2.27 -11.33
C SER A 176 -3.66 1.86 -12.09
N VAL A 177 -4.34 2.80 -12.72
CA VAL A 177 -5.52 2.53 -13.57
C VAL A 177 -5.12 1.71 -14.78
N GLY A 178 -4.04 2.10 -15.47
CA GLY A 178 -3.54 1.39 -16.65
C GLY A 178 -3.18 -0.07 -16.38
N TYR A 179 -2.59 -0.36 -15.22
CA TYR A 179 -2.17 -1.72 -14.86
C TYR A 179 -3.30 -2.58 -14.28
N ALA A 180 -4.32 -1.96 -13.66
CA ALA A 180 -5.38 -2.69 -12.97
C ALA A 180 -6.17 -3.65 -13.87
N SER A 181 -6.35 -3.28 -15.14
CA SER A 181 -7.14 -4.05 -16.12
C SER A 181 -6.33 -5.04 -16.94
N HIS A 182 -5.02 -5.17 -16.72
CA HIS A 182 -4.16 -6.04 -17.51
C HIS A 182 -4.46 -7.51 -17.25
N GLU A 183 -4.49 -8.33 -18.32
CA GLU A 183 -4.82 -9.76 -18.24
C GLU A 183 -3.88 -10.56 -17.33
N ASP A 184 -2.59 -10.21 -17.27
CA ASP A 184 -1.60 -10.83 -16.39
C ASP A 184 -1.56 -10.23 -14.97
N GLY A 185 -2.37 -9.22 -14.72
CA GLY A 185 -2.47 -8.52 -13.46
C GLY A 185 -1.50 -7.35 -13.29
N PRO A 186 -1.73 -6.51 -12.26
CA PRO A 186 -1.04 -5.22 -12.12
C PRO A 186 0.48 -5.33 -11.98
N LEU A 187 0.97 -6.37 -11.29
CA LEU A 187 2.41 -6.56 -11.08
C LEU A 187 3.13 -6.83 -12.41
N LEU A 188 2.64 -7.79 -13.21
CA LEU A 188 3.28 -8.13 -14.48
C LEU A 188 3.12 -6.99 -15.49
N ALA A 189 1.98 -6.32 -15.55
CA ALA A 189 1.79 -5.13 -16.37
C ALA A 189 2.85 -4.06 -16.11
N ALA A 190 3.09 -3.75 -14.84
CA ALA A 190 4.12 -2.79 -14.44
C ALA A 190 5.55 -3.29 -14.76
N CYS A 191 5.80 -4.60 -14.63
CA CYS A 191 7.09 -5.20 -15.03
C CYS A 191 7.32 -5.12 -16.54
N TYR A 192 6.32 -5.39 -17.37
CA TYR A 192 6.41 -5.29 -18.84
C TYR A 192 6.69 -3.85 -19.29
N ASP A 193 6.09 -2.88 -18.61
CA ASP A 193 6.32 -1.47 -18.88
C ASP A 193 7.75 -1.06 -18.53
N ALA A 194 8.25 -1.51 -17.38
CA ALA A 194 9.64 -1.32 -16.97
C ALA A 194 10.64 -1.98 -17.95
N GLU A 195 10.36 -3.20 -18.42
CA GLU A 195 11.19 -3.86 -19.43
C GLU A 195 11.21 -3.10 -20.75
N ARG A 196 10.05 -2.62 -21.20
CA ARG A 196 9.95 -1.81 -22.42
C ARG A 196 10.78 -0.54 -22.31
N PHE A 197 10.74 0.12 -21.15
CA PHE A 197 11.58 1.29 -20.88
C PHE A 197 13.08 0.92 -20.91
N LEU A 198 13.49 -0.13 -20.21
CA LEU A 198 14.89 -0.58 -20.20
C LEU A 198 15.37 -0.92 -21.62
N SER A 199 14.59 -1.63 -22.39
CA SER A 199 14.92 -2.03 -23.79
C SER A 199 15.05 -0.81 -24.74
N SER A 200 14.56 0.36 -24.35
CA SER A 200 14.70 1.57 -25.17
C SER A 200 16.13 2.16 -25.18
N TRP A 201 16.98 1.73 -24.23
CA TRP A 201 18.34 2.27 -24.06
C TRP A 201 19.38 1.22 -23.61
N GLN A 202 18.98 -0.03 -23.38
CA GLN A 202 19.87 -1.16 -23.06
C GLN A 202 19.70 -2.28 -24.05
N ASP A 203 20.82 -2.86 -24.52
CA ASP A 203 20.81 -3.99 -25.45
C ASP A 203 20.48 -5.33 -24.78
N SER A 204 20.59 -5.40 -23.43
CA SER A 204 20.30 -6.61 -22.66
C SER A 204 19.48 -6.30 -21.43
N LEU A 205 18.48 -7.13 -21.17
CA LEU A 205 17.64 -7.05 -19.98
C LEU A 205 18.35 -7.63 -18.75
N PRO A 206 18.10 -7.11 -17.52
CA PRO A 206 18.76 -7.57 -16.30
C PRO A 206 18.63 -9.07 -16.02
N PHE A 207 17.55 -9.71 -16.48
CA PHE A 207 17.26 -11.13 -16.26
C PHE A 207 17.62 -12.04 -17.45
N GLY A 208 18.28 -11.52 -18.48
CA GLY A 208 18.74 -12.28 -19.65
C GLY A 208 17.65 -12.79 -20.57
N ARG A 209 16.37 -12.58 -20.24
CA ARG A 209 15.20 -12.90 -21.09
C ARG A 209 14.06 -11.94 -20.78
N PRO A 210 13.18 -11.62 -21.76
CA PRO A 210 11.97 -10.88 -21.52
C PRO A 210 11.04 -11.56 -20.51
N LEU A 211 10.33 -10.79 -19.69
CA LEU A 211 9.21 -11.26 -18.87
C LEU A 211 7.93 -11.35 -19.71
N ALA A 212 7.77 -10.41 -20.64
CA ALA A 212 6.68 -10.45 -21.61
C ALA A 212 6.82 -11.65 -22.54
N PRO A 213 5.72 -12.34 -22.88
CA PRO A 213 5.72 -13.46 -23.82
C PRO A 213 6.14 -13.07 -25.22
#